data_07de84d43aabb6ef9c04f586fe95c651
#
_entry.id   07de84d43aabb6ef9c04f586fe95c651
#
_cell.length_a   1.000
_cell.length_b   1.000
_cell.length_c   1.000
_cell.angle_alpha   90.00
_cell.angle_beta   90.00
_cell.angle_gamma   90.00
#
_symmetry.space_group_name_H-M   'P 1'
#
loop_
_entity.id
_entity.type
_entity.pdbx_description
1 polymer ?
#
loop_
_entity_poly.entity_id
_entity_poly.type
_entity_poly.pdbx_seq_one_letter_code
_entity_poly.pdbx_strand_id
1 'polypeptide(L)'
;MAETFFDRINKNKTLHMPDVLSCLANLSNDEVFTPPEVANQMLNLLPQELFSDPNATFLDPACKTGVFLREIAKRLIIGLADKIPDLQQRIDHIFHKQLYGIAITELTSLLSRRSLYCSKYPNGEYSVSHFNNAEGNVRFRRINHVFVNGK
;
A
#
# COMPACT_ATOMS: atom_id res chain seq x y z
N MET A 1 34.27 -28.08 -15.63
CA MET A 1 34.09 -26.62 -15.63
C MET A 1 33.43 -26.23 -14.30
N ALA A 2 34.05 -25.34 -13.54
CA ALA A 2 33.48 -24.89 -12.29
C ALA A 2 32.27 -23.99 -12.54
N GLU A 3 31.12 -24.34 -11.98
CA GLU A 3 29.91 -23.50 -11.99
C GLU A 3 30.28 -22.13 -11.38
N THR A 4 30.02 -21.06 -12.13
CA THR A 4 30.30 -19.72 -11.63
C THR A 4 29.29 -19.32 -10.55
N PHE A 5 29.69 -18.42 -9.66
CA PHE A 5 28.82 -17.87 -8.62
C PHE A 5 27.50 -17.33 -9.18
N PHE A 6 27.51 -16.76 -10.38
CA PHE A 6 26.32 -16.29 -11.10
C PHE A 6 25.40 -17.40 -11.57
N ASP A 7 25.93 -18.59 -11.92
CA ASP A 7 25.11 -19.74 -12.33
C ASP A 7 24.34 -20.31 -11.13
N ARG A 8 24.92 -20.27 -9.94
CA ARG A 8 24.24 -20.64 -8.68
C ARG A 8 23.11 -19.69 -8.30
N ILE A 9 23.30 -18.38 -8.52
CA ILE A 9 22.24 -17.38 -8.28
C ILE A 9 21.09 -17.57 -9.26
N ASN A 10 21.36 -17.89 -10.52
CA ASN A 10 20.34 -18.08 -11.54
C ASN A 10 19.57 -19.40 -11.41
N LYS A 11 20.16 -20.46 -10.88
CA LYS A 11 19.47 -21.73 -10.59
C LYS A 11 18.52 -21.65 -9.40
N ASN A 12 18.75 -20.72 -8.48
CA ASN A 12 17.88 -20.46 -7.32
C ASN A 12 16.87 -19.34 -7.58
N LYS A 13 16.23 -19.32 -8.74
CA LYS A 13 15.11 -18.40 -9.04
C LYS A 13 13.87 -18.56 -8.15
N THR A 14 13.92 -19.45 -7.17
CA THR A 14 12.94 -19.58 -6.09
C THR A 14 13.47 -19.12 -4.73
N LEU A 15 14.64 -18.48 -4.69
CA LEU A 15 15.02 -17.76 -3.48
C LEU A 15 14.07 -16.58 -3.34
N HIS A 16 13.02 -16.83 -2.59
CA HIS A 16 12.20 -15.79 -1.98
C HIS A 16 13.20 -14.90 -1.20
N MET A 17 13.65 -13.82 -1.82
CA MET A 17 14.34 -12.78 -1.08
C MET A 17 13.27 -12.19 -0.16
N PRO A 18 13.36 -12.41 1.16
CA PRO A 18 12.41 -11.82 2.06
C PRO A 18 12.52 -10.32 1.85
N ASP A 19 11.44 -9.71 1.36
CA ASP A 19 11.31 -8.26 1.37
C ASP A 19 11.63 -7.78 2.79
N VAL A 20 12.27 -6.63 2.92
CA VAL A 20 12.55 -5.99 4.20
C VAL A 20 11.30 -5.96 5.10
N LEU A 21 10.12 -5.86 4.50
CA LEU A 21 8.83 -5.93 5.18
C LEU A 21 8.54 -7.33 5.75
N SER A 22 8.95 -8.41 5.08
CA SER A 22 8.82 -9.78 5.61
C SER A 22 9.77 -10.02 6.79
N CYS A 23 10.94 -9.38 6.79
CA CYS A 23 11.87 -9.42 7.93
C CYS A 23 11.32 -8.62 9.12
N LEU A 24 10.68 -7.47 8.87
CA LEU A 24 10.04 -6.67 9.92
C LEU A 24 8.81 -7.36 10.51
N ALA A 25 8.06 -8.15 9.71
CA ALA A 25 6.94 -8.94 10.18
C ALA A 25 7.34 -9.97 11.24
N ASN A 26 8.54 -10.53 11.13
CA ASN A 26 9.08 -11.48 12.10
C ASN A 26 9.56 -10.79 13.40
N LEU A 27 9.71 -9.47 13.39
CA LEU A 27 10.16 -8.68 14.54
C LEU A 27 9.01 -8.03 15.32
N SER A 28 7.85 -7.88 14.70
CA SER A 28 6.64 -7.35 15.36
C SER A 28 5.68 -8.53 15.59
N ASN A 29 5.38 -8.80 16.85
CA ASN A 29 4.47 -9.85 17.26
C ASN A 29 3.18 -9.84 16.41
N ASP A 30 2.94 -10.93 15.69
CA ASP A 30 1.67 -11.34 15.06
C ASP A 30 1.17 -10.53 13.83
N GLU A 31 1.90 -9.59 13.27
CA GLU A 31 1.48 -8.94 12.03
C GLU A 31 1.99 -9.69 10.79
N VAL A 32 1.14 -10.50 10.17
CA VAL A 32 1.41 -11.10 8.86
C VAL A 32 1.15 -10.06 7.78
N PHE A 33 2.17 -9.78 6.95
CA PHE A 33 2.04 -8.89 5.80
C PHE A 33 1.61 -9.67 4.55
N THR A 34 0.61 -9.16 3.87
CA THR A 34 0.10 -9.78 2.64
C THR A 34 1.08 -9.53 1.50
N PRO A 35 1.56 -10.57 0.80
CA PRO A 35 2.37 -10.40 -0.40
C PRO A 35 1.60 -9.69 -1.52
N PRO A 36 2.26 -8.92 -2.40
CA PRO A 36 1.60 -8.25 -3.52
C PRO A 36 0.84 -9.19 -4.46
N GLU A 37 1.32 -10.41 -4.65
CA GLU A 37 0.70 -11.42 -5.48
C GLU A 37 -0.68 -11.83 -4.93
N VAL A 38 -0.77 -12.04 -3.63
CA VAL A 38 -2.04 -12.38 -2.95
C VAL A 38 -3.00 -11.20 -2.99
N ALA A 39 -2.51 -9.98 -2.74
CA ALA A 39 -3.32 -8.78 -2.86
C ALA A 39 -3.89 -8.63 -4.28
N ASN A 40 -3.09 -8.86 -5.31
CA ASN A 40 -3.54 -8.80 -6.69
C ASN A 40 -4.55 -9.89 -7.05
N GLN A 41 -4.39 -11.12 -6.53
CA GLN A 41 -5.39 -12.18 -6.71
C GLN A 41 -6.75 -11.78 -6.11
N MET A 42 -6.76 -11.17 -4.92
CA MET A 42 -7.99 -10.68 -4.30
C MET A 42 -8.61 -9.52 -5.08
N LEU A 43 -7.80 -8.57 -5.56
CA LEU A 43 -8.27 -7.44 -6.38
C LEU A 43 -8.82 -7.89 -7.75
N ASN A 44 -8.39 -9.04 -8.27
CA ASN A 44 -8.95 -9.61 -9.48
C ASN A 44 -10.39 -10.12 -9.31
N LEU A 45 -10.85 -10.34 -8.08
CA LEU A 45 -12.23 -10.72 -7.78
C LEU A 45 -13.20 -9.53 -7.81
N LEU A 46 -12.69 -8.29 -7.78
CA LEU A 46 -13.51 -7.09 -7.90
C LEU A 46 -13.88 -6.82 -9.36
N PRO A 47 -15.04 -6.16 -9.61
CA PRO A 47 -15.36 -5.65 -10.93
C PRO A 47 -14.24 -4.72 -11.44
N GLN A 48 -13.64 -5.05 -12.58
CA GLN A 48 -12.44 -4.36 -13.06
C GLN A 48 -12.72 -2.93 -13.55
N GLU A 49 -13.97 -2.63 -13.92
CA GLU A 49 -14.46 -1.30 -14.24
C GLU A 49 -14.29 -0.29 -13.12
N LEU A 50 -14.25 -0.73 -11.85
CA LEU A 50 -13.99 0.14 -10.70
C LEU A 50 -12.64 0.87 -10.80
N PHE A 51 -11.65 0.21 -11.41
CA PHE A 51 -10.32 0.80 -11.58
C PHE A 51 -10.23 1.81 -12.73
N SER A 52 -11.31 1.97 -13.49
CA SER A 52 -11.45 2.98 -14.53
C SER A 52 -12.51 4.04 -14.19
N ASP A 53 -13.13 3.97 -13.02
CA ASP A 53 -14.10 4.96 -12.55
C ASP A 53 -13.43 6.03 -11.69
N PRO A 54 -13.44 7.31 -12.10
CA PRO A 54 -12.84 8.40 -11.33
C PRO A 54 -13.61 8.72 -10.02
N ASN A 55 -14.83 8.19 -9.85
CA ASN A 55 -15.64 8.37 -8.66
C ASN A 55 -15.59 7.19 -7.69
N ALA A 56 -15.01 6.06 -8.09
CA ALA A 56 -14.84 4.92 -7.19
C ALA A 56 -13.89 5.27 -6.05
N THR A 57 -14.26 4.88 -4.84
CA THR A 57 -13.43 5.08 -3.63
C THR A 57 -13.11 3.74 -2.98
N PHE A 58 -11.91 3.63 -2.43
CA PHE A 58 -11.41 2.43 -1.80
C PHE A 58 -10.94 2.74 -0.38
N LEU A 59 -11.42 1.99 0.57
CA LEU A 59 -11.00 2.06 1.97
C LEU A 59 -10.39 0.74 2.39
N ASP A 60 -9.15 0.78 2.85
CA ASP A 60 -8.51 -0.32 3.56
C ASP A 60 -8.51 -0.01 5.08
N PRO A 61 -9.40 -0.64 5.86
CA PRO A 61 -9.56 -0.33 7.29
C PRO A 61 -8.45 -0.93 8.15
N ALA A 62 -7.57 -1.75 7.58
CA ALA A 62 -6.45 -2.38 8.26
C ALA A 62 -5.21 -2.41 7.35
N CYS A 63 -4.82 -1.23 6.84
CA CYS A 63 -3.92 -1.10 5.70
C CYS A 63 -2.47 -1.55 5.98
N LYS A 64 -2.09 -1.81 7.22
CA LYS A 64 -0.76 -2.31 7.61
C LYS A 64 0.38 -1.62 6.82
N THR A 65 0.96 -2.32 5.83
CA THR A 65 2.02 -1.77 4.96
C THR A 65 1.49 -1.06 3.71
N GLY A 66 0.16 -1.01 3.52
CA GLY A 66 -0.48 -0.35 2.38
C GLY A 66 -0.39 -1.12 1.06
N VAL A 67 -0.13 -2.42 1.10
CA VAL A 67 0.02 -3.23 -0.12
C VAL A 67 -1.24 -3.21 -0.98
N PHE A 68 -2.44 -3.37 -0.40
CA PHE A 68 -3.69 -3.29 -1.14
C PHE A 68 -3.88 -1.93 -1.79
N LEU A 69 -3.71 -0.85 -1.01
CA LEU A 69 -3.85 0.51 -1.53
C LEU A 69 -2.84 0.81 -2.64
N ARG A 70 -1.62 0.31 -2.52
CA ARG A 70 -0.59 0.45 -3.56
C ARG A 70 -0.97 -0.28 -4.85
N GLU A 71 -1.44 -1.52 -4.76
CA GLU A 71 -1.85 -2.28 -5.93
C GLU A 71 -3.12 -1.70 -6.57
N ILE A 72 -4.06 -1.17 -5.78
CA ILE A 72 -5.21 -0.41 -6.27
C ILE A 72 -4.74 0.86 -6.99
N ALA A 73 -3.80 1.63 -6.41
CA ALA A 73 -3.25 2.83 -7.04
C ALA A 73 -2.67 2.54 -8.42
N LYS A 74 -1.90 1.46 -8.56
CA LYS A 74 -1.33 1.05 -9.86
C LYS A 74 -2.41 0.79 -10.90
N ARG A 75 -3.48 0.12 -10.53
CA ARG A 75 -4.62 -0.18 -11.44
C ARG A 75 -5.35 1.11 -11.83
N LEU A 76 -5.60 2.00 -10.88
CA LEU A 76 -6.24 3.29 -11.13
C LEU A 76 -5.39 4.20 -12.03
N ILE A 77 -4.07 4.22 -11.84
CA ILE A 77 -3.15 5.00 -12.69
C ILE A 77 -3.26 4.57 -14.16
N ILE A 78 -3.41 3.28 -14.40
CA ILE A 78 -3.59 2.73 -15.75
C ILE A 78 -5.02 2.97 -16.23
N GLY A 79 -6.02 2.61 -15.42
CA GLY A 79 -7.42 2.63 -15.81
C GLY A 79 -8.02 4.02 -16.03
N LEU A 80 -7.43 5.06 -15.42
CA LEU A 80 -7.86 6.45 -15.58
C LEU A 80 -7.06 7.23 -16.62
N ALA A 81 -6.15 6.59 -17.35
CA ALA A 81 -5.26 7.29 -18.30
C ALA A 81 -6.01 8.09 -19.36
N ASP A 82 -7.09 7.55 -19.92
CA ASP A 82 -7.90 8.23 -20.93
C ASP A 82 -8.76 9.36 -20.37
N LYS A 83 -9.21 9.23 -19.10
CA LYS A 83 -10.09 10.20 -18.45
C LYS A 83 -9.32 11.36 -17.81
N ILE A 84 -8.12 11.10 -17.32
CA ILE A 84 -7.21 12.07 -16.72
C ILE A 84 -5.83 11.86 -17.35
N PRO A 85 -5.57 12.43 -18.54
CA PRO A 85 -4.33 12.15 -19.31
C PRO A 85 -3.06 12.63 -18.61
N ASP A 86 -3.12 13.77 -17.91
CA ASP A 86 -1.97 14.28 -17.16
C ASP A 86 -1.67 13.38 -15.95
N LEU A 87 -0.44 12.88 -15.90
CA LEU A 87 -0.04 11.89 -14.87
C LEU A 87 -0.09 12.47 -13.47
N GLN A 88 0.37 13.71 -13.26
CA GLN A 88 0.40 14.31 -11.93
C GLN A 88 -1.02 14.59 -11.44
N GLN A 89 -1.88 15.14 -12.28
CA GLN A 89 -3.28 15.35 -11.94
C GLN A 89 -3.99 14.03 -11.62
N ARG A 90 -3.67 12.96 -12.34
CA ARG A 90 -4.22 11.62 -12.11
C ARG A 90 -3.74 11.06 -10.77
N ILE A 91 -2.47 11.17 -10.45
CA ILE A 91 -1.90 10.77 -9.15
C ILE A 91 -2.56 11.56 -8.01
N ASP A 92 -2.68 12.86 -8.13
CA ASP A 92 -3.31 13.70 -7.12
C ASP A 92 -4.79 13.36 -6.95
N HIS A 93 -5.51 13.12 -8.05
CA HIS A 93 -6.91 12.69 -8.00
C HIS A 93 -7.07 11.36 -7.25
N ILE A 94 -6.25 10.36 -7.57
CA ILE A 94 -6.28 9.02 -6.95
C ILE A 94 -6.00 9.13 -5.45
N PHE A 95 -4.92 9.79 -5.07
CA PHE A 95 -4.49 9.82 -3.67
C PHE A 95 -5.35 10.73 -2.80
N HIS A 96 -5.90 11.82 -3.34
CA HIS A 96 -6.73 12.73 -2.57
C HIS A 96 -8.21 12.31 -2.50
N LYS A 97 -8.73 11.62 -3.54
CA LYS A 97 -10.17 11.39 -3.66
C LYS A 97 -10.60 9.94 -3.67
N GLN A 98 -9.71 9.01 -4.00
CA GLN A 98 -10.10 7.62 -4.20
C GLN A 98 -9.54 6.64 -3.17
N LEU A 99 -8.36 6.91 -2.58
CA LEU A 99 -7.69 5.97 -1.69
C LEU A 99 -7.70 6.46 -0.24
N TYR A 100 -8.15 5.59 0.64
CA TYR A 100 -8.23 5.83 2.08
C TYR A 100 -7.71 4.60 2.84
N GLY A 101 -6.94 4.83 3.91
CA GLY A 101 -6.40 3.76 4.74
C GLY A 101 -6.46 4.10 6.22
N ILE A 102 -6.63 3.06 7.04
CA ILE A 102 -6.54 3.16 8.49
C ILE A 102 -5.46 2.20 8.98
N ALA A 103 -4.46 2.72 9.68
CA ALA A 103 -3.43 1.95 10.36
C ALA A 103 -3.66 1.99 11.87
N ILE A 104 -3.49 0.85 12.53
CA ILE A 104 -3.70 0.71 13.98
C ILE A 104 -2.44 0.91 14.80
N THR A 105 -1.26 0.94 14.17
CA THR A 105 0.01 1.28 14.79
C THR A 105 0.66 2.45 14.06
N GLU A 106 1.46 3.23 14.78
CA GLU A 106 2.19 4.35 14.17
C GLU A 106 3.18 3.85 13.11
N LEU A 107 3.91 2.77 13.40
CA LEU A 107 4.86 2.18 12.48
C LEU A 107 4.20 1.78 11.15
N THR A 108 3.07 1.06 11.20
CA THR A 108 2.37 0.63 9.98
C THR A 108 1.78 1.82 9.21
N SER A 109 1.38 2.90 9.89
CA SER A 109 0.95 4.11 9.20
C SER A 109 2.08 4.77 8.40
N LEU A 110 3.28 4.83 8.98
CA LEU A 110 4.45 5.38 8.29
C LEU A 110 4.90 4.51 7.12
N LEU A 111 4.85 3.17 7.28
CA LEU A 111 5.16 2.22 6.20
C LEU A 111 4.16 2.35 5.05
N SER A 112 2.88 2.41 5.37
CA SER A 112 1.81 2.59 4.40
C SER A 112 1.96 3.89 3.60
N ARG A 113 2.19 5.01 4.29
CA ARG A 113 2.42 6.31 3.64
C ARG A 113 3.63 6.26 2.73
N ARG A 114 4.75 5.67 3.19
CA ARG A 114 5.93 5.51 2.36
C ARG A 114 5.67 4.63 1.14
N SER A 115 4.86 3.60 1.28
CA SER A 115 4.48 2.69 0.20
C SER A 115 3.62 3.39 -0.87
N LEU A 116 2.73 4.30 -0.46
CA LEU A 116 1.83 5.02 -1.37
C LEU A 116 2.46 6.32 -1.90
N TYR A 117 2.92 7.16 -0.99
CA TYR A 117 3.31 8.54 -1.30
C TYR A 117 4.80 8.72 -1.55
N CYS A 118 5.60 7.64 -1.47
CA CYS A 118 7.07 7.65 -1.45
C CYS A 118 7.65 8.46 -0.27
N SER A 119 6.83 8.89 0.65
CA SER A 119 7.18 9.68 1.83
C SER A 119 6.39 9.25 3.06
N LYS A 120 7.03 9.31 4.23
CA LYS A 120 6.35 9.10 5.53
C LYS A 120 5.36 10.22 5.83
N TYR A 121 5.66 11.42 5.33
CA TYR A 121 4.92 12.65 5.55
C TYR A 121 4.50 13.23 4.19
N PRO A 122 3.24 13.01 3.77
CA PRO A 122 2.78 13.43 2.44
C PRO A 122 2.65 14.94 2.27
N ASN A 123 2.83 15.73 3.33
CA ASN A 123 3.00 17.18 3.24
C ASN A 123 4.47 17.61 3.02
N GLY A 124 5.39 16.67 2.93
CA GLY A 124 6.81 16.92 2.71
C GLY A 124 7.19 17.06 1.24
N GLU A 125 8.36 17.62 0.98
CA GLU A 125 8.90 17.90 -0.35
C GLU A 125 9.01 16.66 -1.26
N TYR A 126 9.27 15.49 -0.68
CA TYR A 126 9.54 14.26 -1.43
C TYR A 126 8.30 13.38 -1.67
N SER A 127 7.10 13.89 -1.36
CA SER A 127 5.86 13.17 -1.63
C SER A 127 5.49 13.26 -3.10
N VAL A 128 5.08 12.14 -3.69
CA VAL A 128 4.60 12.10 -5.09
C VAL A 128 3.26 12.80 -5.27
N SER A 129 2.51 13.00 -4.18
CA SER A 129 1.28 13.80 -4.13
C SER A 129 1.30 14.60 -2.84
N HIS A 130 1.11 15.90 -2.93
CA HIS A 130 1.30 16.82 -1.80
C HIS A 130 -0.02 17.06 -1.06
N PHE A 131 -0.02 16.79 0.24
CA PHE A 131 -1.17 17.01 1.12
C PHE A 131 -0.93 18.21 2.05
N ASN A 132 -2.00 18.83 2.53
CA ASN A 132 -1.92 19.90 3.52
C ASN A 132 -1.65 19.40 4.95
N ASN A 133 -1.72 18.09 5.18
CA ASN A 133 -1.51 17.46 6.48
C ASN A 133 -0.48 16.33 6.40
N ALA A 134 0.12 15.98 7.52
CA ALA A 134 1.20 15.01 7.60
C ALA A 134 0.75 13.54 7.46
N GLU A 135 -0.55 13.26 7.49
CA GLU A 135 -1.08 11.90 7.39
C GLU A 135 -1.60 11.56 5.97
N GLY A 136 -1.98 12.58 5.20
CA GLY A 136 -2.73 12.38 3.96
C GLY A 136 -4.04 11.65 4.25
N ASN A 137 -4.38 10.68 3.41
CA ASN A 137 -5.55 9.83 3.57
C ASN A 137 -5.24 8.46 4.23
N VAL A 138 -4.01 8.23 4.66
CA VAL A 138 -3.64 7.05 5.45
C VAL A 138 -3.46 7.46 6.91
N ARG A 139 -4.52 7.27 7.67
CA ARG A 139 -4.62 7.80 9.04
C ARG A 139 -4.23 6.75 10.07
N PHE A 140 -3.44 7.18 11.06
CA PHE A 140 -3.21 6.40 12.26
C PHE A 140 -4.40 6.57 13.20
N ARG A 141 -4.99 5.46 13.64
CA ARG A 141 -6.05 5.44 14.65
C ARG A 141 -5.79 4.32 15.63
N ARG A 142 -5.50 4.70 16.87
CA ARG A 142 -5.39 3.75 17.97
C ARG A 142 -6.79 3.41 18.46
N ILE A 143 -7.18 2.15 18.38
CA ILE A 143 -8.43 1.67 18.98
C ILE A 143 -8.14 1.42 20.45
N ASN A 144 -8.68 2.26 21.33
CA ASN A 144 -8.71 1.99 22.76
C ASN A 144 -9.90 1.06 23.03
N HIS A 145 -9.63 -0.20 23.34
CA HIS A 145 -10.66 -1.10 23.85
C HIS A 145 -11.03 -0.65 25.26
N VAL A 146 -12.17 -0.03 25.42
CA VAL A 146 -12.77 0.20 26.72
C VAL A 146 -13.53 -1.08 27.06
N PHE A 147 -13.00 -1.85 28.02
CA PHE A 147 -13.77 -2.94 28.64
C PHE A 147 -14.91 -2.29 29.42
N VAL A 148 -16.10 -2.29 28.86
CA VAL A 148 -17.30 -2.02 29.62
C VAL A 148 -17.52 -3.26 30.50
N ASN A 149 -17.23 -3.15 31.80
CA ASN A 149 -17.62 -4.17 32.76
C ASN A 149 -19.14 -4.29 32.68
N GLY A 150 -19.62 -5.21 31.87
CA GLY A 150 -21.02 -5.61 31.83
C GLY A 150 -21.32 -6.33 33.15
N LYS A 151 -22.29 -5.79 33.92
CA LYS A 151 -23.10 -6.62 34.78
C LYS A 151 -24.07 -7.41 33.93
#